data_d57893b720163b355dcaedf20241adf0
#
_entry.id   d57893b720163b355dcaedf20241adf0
#
_cell.length_a   1.000
_cell.length_b   1.000
_cell.length_c   1.000
_cell.angle_alpha   90.00
_cell.angle_beta   90.00
_cell.angle_gamma   90.00
#
_symmetry.space_group_name_H-M   'P 1'
#
loop_
_entity.id
_entity.type
_entity.pdbx_description
1 polymer ?
#
loop_
_entity_poly.entity_id
_entity_poly.type
_entity_poly.pdbx_seq_one_letter_code
_entity_poly.pdbx_strand_id
1 'polypeptide(L)'
;SGGVLYIPCTNMKSTRESSERTMPELAYTNNSNNVERIMPQNIDAEKAVLAAMLLAPDVVEEAMAKLSADVFYRPAHKKIYEAMEDLYNRGVPIDQLSLADRLQSKGELDAVGGKSYIVELGNNTYALANWAHHADIVKREAMLRDLIGASVRITALGYDAPDDLDAVV
;
A
#
# COMPACT_ATOMS: atom_id res chain seq x y z
N SER A 1 63.16 -54.32 11.18
CA SER A 1 62.02 -55.08 10.72
C SER A 1 60.88 -54.10 10.39
N GLY A 2 60.87 -53.57 9.17
CA GLY A 2 59.85 -52.69 8.71
C GLY A 2 59.33 -53.23 7.37
N GLY A 3 58.10 -53.71 7.39
CA GLY A 3 57.40 -54.18 6.20
C GLY A 3 56.78 -52.98 5.44
N VAL A 4 57.24 -52.76 4.23
CA VAL A 4 56.66 -51.80 3.32
C VAL A 4 55.55 -52.54 2.55
N LEU A 5 54.30 -52.11 2.72
CA LEU A 5 53.15 -52.59 1.97
C LEU A 5 53.01 -51.77 0.72
N TYR A 6 53.18 -52.43 -0.42
CA TYR A 6 52.98 -51.92 -1.80
C TYR A 6 51.50 -52.05 -2.14
N ILE A 7 50.84 -50.92 -2.48
CA ILE A 7 49.47 -50.91 -3.02
C ILE A 7 49.54 -50.57 -4.51
N PRO A 8 49.02 -51.41 -5.43
CA PRO A 8 49.06 -51.10 -6.86
C PRO A 8 47.95 -50.12 -7.26
N CYS A 9 48.35 -49.17 -8.08
CA CYS A 9 47.45 -48.31 -8.83
C CYS A 9 46.69 -49.12 -9.90
N THR A 10 45.39 -49.18 -9.78
CA THR A 10 44.53 -49.58 -10.89
C THR A 10 43.27 -48.73 -10.96
N ASN A 11 43.14 -48.18 -12.13
CA ASN A 11 41.91 -47.81 -12.82
C ASN A 11 41.26 -46.48 -12.51
N MET A 12 41.73 -45.44 -13.21
CA MET A 12 41.01 -44.23 -13.53
C MET A 12 39.82 -44.54 -14.45
N LYS A 13 38.61 -44.67 -13.91
CA LYS A 13 37.38 -44.46 -14.69
C LYS A 13 36.88 -43.05 -14.49
N SER A 14 37.03 -42.30 -15.57
CA SER A 14 36.41 -40.98 -15.75
C SER A 14 34.89 -41.13 -15.69
N THR A 15 34.29 -40.77 -14.60
CA THR A 15 32.86 -40.45 -14.52
C THR A 15 32.72 -38.95 -14.51
N ARG A 16 32.25 -38.40 -15.64
CA ARG A 16 31.68 -37.03 -15.70
C ARG A 16 30.46 -37.06 -14.81
N GLU A 17 30.59 -36.56 -13.60
CA GLU A 17 29.46 -36.10 -12.80
C GLU A 17 29.00 -34.76 -13.37
N SER A 18 27.94 -34.83 -14.17
CA SER A 18 27.08 -33.69 -14.46
C SER A 18 26.56 -33.16 -13.11
N SER A 19 27.08 -32.03 -12.71
CA SER A 19 26.56 -31.24 -11.59
C SER A 19 25.16 -30.78 -11.99
N GLU A 20 24.15 -31.61 -11.77
CA GLU A 20 22.77 -31.16 -11.68
C GLU A 20 22.70 -30.20 -10.47
N ARG A 21 22.70 -28.92 -10.79
CA ARG A 21 22.24 -27.92 -9.83
C ARG A 21 20.77 -28.17 -9.55
N THR A 22 20.49 -29.03 -8.62
CA THR A 22 19.19 -29.15 -8.00
C THR A 22 18.90 -27.81 -7.36
N MET A 23 18.06 -27.01 -8.02
CA MET A 23 17.51 -25.82 -7.39
C MET A 23 16.83 -26.27 -6.09
N PRO A 24 17.07 -25.60 -4.95
CA PRO A 24 16.35 -25.95 -3.76
C PRO A 24 14.87 -25.81 -4.09
N GLU A 25 14.14 -26.91 -3.98
CA GLU A 25 12.69 -26.92 -3.97
C GLU A 25 12.27 -25.92 -2.89
N LEU A 26 11.87 -24.72 -3.33
CA LEU A 26 11.19 -23.76 -2.49
C LEU A 26 9.90 -24.47 -2.09
N ALA A 27 9.99 -25.30 -1.04
CA ALA A 27 8.84 -25.80 -0.33
C ALA A 27 8.08 -24.54 0.12
N TYR A 28 7.11 -24.15 -0.68
CA TYR A 28 6.09 -23.19 -0.29
C TYR A 28 5.32 -23.89 0.82
N THR A 29 5.88 -23.85 2.03
CA THR A 29 5.15 -24.23 3.22
C THR A 29 4.00 -23.26 3.31
N ASN A 30 2.85 -23.67 2.77
CA ASN A 30 1.56 -23.13 3.16
C ASN A 30 1.45 -23.32 4.67
N ASN A 31 2.09 -22.46 5.43
CA ASN A 31 1.84 -22.31 6.83
C ASN A 31 0.45 -21.68 6.91
N SER A 32 -0.56 -22.55 6.90
CA SER A 32 -1.97 -22.25 7.06
C SER A 32 -2.28 -21.78 8.50
N ASN A 33 -1.50 -20.83 8.99
CA ASN A 33 -2.02 -19.86 9.91
C ASN A 33 -2.88 -18.94 9.05
N ASN A 34 -4.16 -19.24 9.00
CA ASN A 34 -5.19 -18.38 8.41
C ASN A 34 -5.32 -17.12 9.28
N VAL A 35 -4.27 -16.34 9.35
CA VAL A 35 -4.30 -14.96 9.82
C VAL A 35 -4.95 -14.21 8.68
N GLU A 36 -6.19 -13.84 8.87
CA GLU A 36 -6.92 -12.94 7.97
C GLU A 36 -6.03 -11.71 7.75
N ARG A 37 -5.36 -11.66 6.60
CA ARG A 37 -4.40 -10.59 6.29
C ARG A 37 -5.20 -9.36 5.89
N ILE A 38 -5.42 -8.49 6.86
CA ILE A 38 -6.03 -7.18 6.63
C ILE A 38 -5.07 -6.34 5.79
N MET A 39 -5.60 -5.69 4.74
CA MET A 39 -4.81 -4.78 3.91
C MET A 39 -4.23 -3.65 4.78
N PRO A 40 -2.97 -3.23 4.54
CA PRO A 40 -2.33 -2.15 5.28
C PRO A 40 -3.18 -0.88 5.26
N GLN A 41 -3.53 -0.37 6.44
CA GLN A 41 -4.38 0.80 6.62
C GLN A 41 -4.22 1.42 8.00
N ASN A 42 -4.43 2.72 8.10
CA ASN A 42 -4.53 3.44 9.37
C ASN A 42 -5.63 4.49 9.29
N ILE A 43 -6.84 4.07 9.66
CA ILE A 43 -8.04 4.91 9.54
C ILE A 43 -7.97 6.16 10.43
N ASP A 44 -7.32 6.06 11.59
CA ASP A 44 -7.18 7.21 12.51
C ASP A 44 -6.20 8.24 11.92
N ALA A 45 -5.13 7.81 11.26
CA ALA A 45 -4.25 8.73 10.54
C ALA A 45 -4.95 9.40 9.35
N GLU A 46 -5.79 8.66 8.60
CA GLU A 46 -6.61 9.24 7.52
C GLU A 46 -7.57 10.32 8.06
N LYS A 47 -8.29 10.00 9.15
CA LYS A 47 -9.18 10.98 9.83
C LYS A 47 -8.40 12.22 10.27
N ALA A 48 -7.21 12.03 10.85
CA ALA A 48 -6.39 13.13 11.33
C ALA A 48 -5.95 14.06 10.19
N VAL A 49 -5.55 13.50 9.03
CA VAL A 49 -5.18 14.31 7.86
C VAL A 49 -6.38 15.11 7.36
N LEU A 50 -7.54 14.50 7.17
CA LEU A 50 -8.74 15.17 6.69
C LEU A 50 -9.24 16.24 7.68
N ALA A 51 -9.15 15.96 8.98
CA ALA A 51 -9.48 16.91 10.03
C ALA A 51 -8.54 18.13 10.00
N ALA A 52 -7.24 17.93 9.83
CA ALA A 52 -6.26 19.00 9.74
C ALA A 52 -6.52 19.91 8.52
N MET A 53 -6.90 19.34 7.39
CA MET A 53 -7.27 20.09 6.18
C MET A 53 -8.55 20.92 6.37
N LEU A 54 -9.51 20.45 7.18
CA LEU A 54 -10.72 21.21 7.52
C LEU A 54 -10.45 22.38 8.48
N LEU A 55 -9.40 22.28 9.32
CA LEU A 55 -9.13 23.22 10.39
C LEU A 55 -8.12 24.29 10.01
N ALA A 56 -7.26 24.04 9.01
CA ALA A 56 -6.16 24.93 8.67
C ALA A 56 -5.95 25.04 7.14
N PRO A 57 -6.15 26.22 6.55
CA PRO A 57 -5.93 26.45 5.12
C PRO A 57 -4.48 26.15 4.68
N ASP A 58 -3.50 26.44 5.52
CA ASP A 58 -2.07 26.19 5.22
C ASP A 58 -1.81 24.69 5.03
N VAL A 59 -2.50 23.85 5.81
CA VAL A 59 -2.41 22.38 5.68
C VAL A 59 -3.00 21.90 4.36
N VAL A 60 -4.04 22.55 3.86
CA VAL A 60 -4.67 22.18 2.59
C VAL A 60 -3.66 22.26 1.45
N GLU A 61 -2.96 23.38 1.32
CA GLU A 61 -1.97 23.57 0.25
C GLU A 61 -0.86 22.51 0.31
N GLU A 62 -0.31 22.28 1.51
CA GLU A 62 0.73 21.27 1.69
C GLU A 62 0.22 19.84 1.45
N ALA A 63 -1.01 19.53 1.88
CA ALA A 63 -1.62 18.23 1.69
C ALA A 63 -1.89 17.96 0.21
N MET A 64 -2.42 18.94 -0.55
CA MET A 64 -2.64 18.83 -1.99
C MET A 64 -1.32 18.61 -2.76
N ALA A 65 -0.22 19.19 -2.29
CA ALA A 65 1.11 18.96 -2.90
C ALA A 65 1.71 17.57 -2.58
N LYS A 66 1.33 16.94 -1.47
CA LYS A 66 1.95 15.72 -0.96
C LYS A 66 1.11 14.45 -1.12
N LEU A 67 -0.20 14.58 -1.20
CA LEU A 67 -1.16 13.46 -1.19
C LEU A 67 -2.00 13.45 -2.46
N SER A 68 -2.57 12.29 -2.76
CA SER A 68 -3.62 12.10 -3.75
C SER A 68 -4.78 11.33 -3.14
N ALA A 69 -5.95 11.35 -3.78
CA ALA A 69 -7.12 10.64 -3.28
C ALA A 69 -6.89 9.11 -3.12
N ASP A 70 -6.00 8.54 -3.94
CA ASP A 70 -5.76 7.09 -3.95
C ASP A 70 -4.98 6.56 -2.73
N VAL A 71 -4.32 7.45 -1.96
CA VAL A 71 -3.63 7.04 -0.74
C VAL A 71 -4.60 6.65 0.39
N PHE A 72 -5.85 7.11 0.33
CA PHE A 72 -6.86 6.79 1.33
C PHE A 72 -7.44 5.39 1.11
N TYR A 73 -7.43 4.59 2.16
CA TYR A 73 -7.98 3.23 2.12
C TYR A 73 -9.50 3.24 2.17
N ARG A 74 -10.08 4.08 3.04
CA ARG A 74 -11.53 4.14 3.23
C ARG A 74 -12.19 4.90 2.08
N PRO A 75 -13.14 4.30 1.34
CA PRO A 75 -13.81 4.98 0.21
C PRO A 75 -14.47 6.32 0.60
N ALA A 76 -15.01 6.41 1.82
CA ALA A 76 -15.57 7.66 2.34
C ALA A 76 -14.51 8.76 2.47
N HIS A 77 -13.29 8.43 2.94
CA HIS A 77 -12.19 9.39 3.08
C HIS A 77 -11.67 9.84 1.71
N LYS A 78 -11.57 8.91 0.74
CA LYS A 78 -11.23 9.24 -0.64
C LYS A 78 -12.19 10.28 -1.21
N LYS A 79 -13.50 10.06 -1.08
CA LYS A 79 -14.54 10.99 -1.56
C LYS A 79 -14.49 12.35 -0.86
N ILE A 80 -14.22 12.37 0.45
CA ILE A 80 -14.04 13.61 1.20
C ILE A 80 -12.83 14.38 0.65
N TYR A 81 -11.70 13.71 0.46
CA TYR A 81 -10.50 14.34 -0.11
C TYR A 81 -10.75 14.87 -1.53
N GLU A 82 -11.38 14.11 -2.41
CA GLU A 82 -11.75 14.54 -3.78
C GLU A 82 -12.69 15.76 -3.77
N ALA A 83 -13.58 15.86 -2.80
CA ALA A 83 -14.43 17.03 -2.63
C ALA A 83 -13.65 18.25 -2.13
N MET A 84 -12.68 18.07 -1.22
CA MET A 84 -11.77 19.13 -0.77
C MET A 84 -10.86 19.60 -1.91
N GLU A 85 -10.31 18.70 -2.71
CA GLU A 85 -9.49 19.01 -3.89
C GLU A 85 -10.28 19.84 -4.91
N ASP A 86 -11.53 19.48 -5.15
CA ASP A 86 -12.39 20.24 -6.05
C ASP A 86 -12.72 21.65 -5.53
N LEU A 87 -12.96 21.80 -4.23
CA LEU A 87 -13.14 23.12 -3.60
C LEU A 87 -11.86 23.95 -3.72
N TYR A 88 -10.71 23.37 -3.41
CA TYR A 88 -9.40 24.01 -3.54
C TYR A 88 -9.14 24.50 -4.97
N ASN A 89 -9.37 23.66 -5.97
CA ASN A 89 -9.17 24.00 -7.38
C ASN A 89 -10.11 25.12 -7.87
N ARG A 90 -11.26 25.29 -7.21
CA ARG A 90 -12.22 26.38 -7.49
C ARG A 90 -11.94 27.67 -6.70
N GLY A 91 -10.93 27.64 -5.82
CA GLY A 91 -10.64 28.77 -4.93
C GLY A 91 -11.72 29.00 -3.87
N VAL A 92 -12.52 27.98 -3.53
CA VAL A 92 -13.53 28.04 -2.48
C VAL A 92 -12.91 27.62 -1.15
N PRO A 93 -13.09 28.39 -0.07
CA PRO A 93 -12.60 28.01 1.25
C PRO A 93 -13.13 26.64 1.68
N ILE A 94 -12.24 25.82 2.24
CA ILE A 94 -12.59 24.49 2.73
C ILE A 94 -12.98 24.63 4.20
N ASP A 95 -14.27 24.43 4.47
CA ASP A 95 -14.84 24.34 5.81
C ASP A 95 -15.94 23.26 5.84
N GLN A 96 -16.49 22.99 7.02
CA GLN A 96 -17.51 21.94 7.19
C GLN A 96 -18.75 22.18 6.33
N LEU A 97 -19.14 23.44 6.13
CA LEU A 97 -20.33 23.81 5.39
C LEU A 97 -20.12 23.66 3.88
N SER A 98 -19.03 24.25 3.35
CA SER A 98 -18.68 24.17 1.93
C SER A 98 -18.41 22.73 1.49
N LEU A 99 -17.75 21.93 2.34
CA LEU A 99 -17.54 20.52 2.08
C LEU A 99 -18.84 19.71 2.07
N ALA A 100 -19.73 19.95 3.04
CA ALA A 100 -21.04 19.29 3.08
C ALA A 100 -21.89 19.64 1.85
N ASP A 101 -21.91 20.89 1.44
CA ASP A 101 -22.63 21.36 0.25
C ASP A 101 -22.05 20.71 -1.02
N ARG A 102 -20.73 20.65 -1.13
CA ARG A 102 -20.06 20.02 -2.26
C ARG A 102 -20.37 18.53 -2.37
N LEU A 103 -20.29 17.79 -1.27
CA LEU A 103 -20.66 16.36 -1.22
C LEU A 103 -22.15 16.15 -1.51
N GLN A 104 -23.02 17.04 -1.02
CA GLN A 104 -24.45 17.01 -1.33
C GLN A 104 -24.70 17.20 -2.83
N SER A 105 -24.03 18.18 -3.46
CA SER A 105 -24.17 18.44 -4.89
C SER A 105 -23.67 17.29 -5.78
N LYS A 106 -22.72 16.50 -5.29
CA LYS A 106 -22.25 15.27 -5.92
C LYS A 106 -23.13 14.05 -5.62
N GLY A 107 -24.11 14.16 -4.72
CA GLY A 107 -24.91 13.01 -4.26
C GLY A 107 -24.13 12.01 -3.39
N GLU A 108 -23.01 12.43 -2.81
CA GLU A 108 -22.09 11.56 -2.07
C GLU A 108 -22.12 11.76 -0.55
N LEU A 109 -22.90 12.72 -0.06
CA LEU A 109 -22.94 13.09 1.36
C LEU A 109 -23.32 11.89 2.26
N ASP A 110 -24.31 11.12 1.88
CA ASP A 110 -24.74 9.96 2.65
C ASP A 110 -23.68 8.83 2.64
N ALA A 111 -22.99 8.66 1.53
CA ALA A 111 -21.94 7.65 1.37
C ALA A 111 -20.71 7.91 2.24
N VAL A 112 -20.48 9.16 2.63
CA VAL A 112 -19.37 9.53 3.54
C VAL A 112 -19.78 9.54 5.03
N GLY A 113 -21.04 9.29 5.34
CA GLY A 113 -21.56 9.28 6.71
C GLY A 113 -22.36 10.54 7.08
N GLY A 114 -22.78 11.32 6.10
CA GLY A 114 -23.61 12.50 6.28
C GLY A 114 -22.88 13.69 6.90
N LYS A 115 -23.65 14.73 7.19
CA LYS A 115 -23.12 15.95 7.84
C LYS A 115 -22.53 15.68 9.23
N SER A 116 -23.05 14.71 9.96
CA SER A 116 -22.55 14.35 11.29
C SER A 116 -21.09 13.88 11.26
N TYR A 117 -20.69 13.14 10.24
CA TYR A 117 -19.32 12.68 10.10
C TYR A 117 -18.35 13.85 9.77
N ILE A 118 -18.79 14.81 8.96
CA ILE A 118 -17.98 15.99 8.64
C ILE A 118 -17.78 16.84 9.90
N VAL A 119 -18.82 16.99 10.73
CA VAL A 119 -18.72 17.69 12.03
C VAL A 119 -17.78 16.95 12.98
N GLU A 120 -17.87 15.60 13.04
CA GLU A 120 -16.95 14.78 13.84
C GLU A 120 -15.50 14.99 13.43
N LEU A 121 -15.19 15.01 12.13
CA LEU A 121 -13.85 15.29 11.61
C LEU A 121 -13.37 16.68 12.03
N GLY A 122 -14.20 17.72 11.89
CA GLY A 122 -13.83 19.09 12.22
C GLY A 122 -13.65 19.35 13.72
N ASN A 123 -14.13 18.47 14.59
CA ASN A 123 -13.93 18.55 16.03
C ASN A 123 -12.60 17.94 16.50
N ASN A 124 -11.85 17.29 15.63
CA ASN A 124 -10.57 16.63 15.96
C ASN A 124 -9.40 17.64 15.91
N THR A 125 -9.34 18.53 16.89
CA THR A 125 -8.30 19.60 16.96
C THR A 125 -6.89 19.08 17.21
N TYR A 126 -6.71 17.89 17.75
CA TYR A 126 -5.38 17.26 17.96
C TYR A 126 -4.68 16.88 16.64
N ALA A 127 -5.43 16.82 15.55
CA ALA A 127 -4.93 16.46 14.24
C ALA A 127 -3.90 17.47 13.69
N LEU A 128 -4.03 18.76 14.04
CA LEU A 128 -3.19 19.84 13.51
C LEU A 128 -1.71 19.71 13.88
N ALA A 129 -1.42 19.35 15.14
CA ALA A 129 -0.04 19.37 15.65
C ALA A 129 0.90 18.41 14.92
N ASN A 130 0.38 17.29 14.41
CA ASN A 130 1.19 16.20 13.84
C ASN A 130 0.66 15.75 12.47
N TRP A 131 -0.06 16.58 11.74
CA TRP A 131 -0.70 16.20 10.49
C TRP A 131 0.29 15.64 9.45
N ALA A 132 1.49 16.22 9.35
CA ALA A 132 2.52 15.75 8.42
C ALA A 132 2.97 14.32 8.72
N HIS A 133 3.13 13.99 10.01
CA HIS A 133 3.43 12.62 10.43
C HIS A 133 2.29 11.66 10.11
N HIS A 134 1.03 12.07 10.30
CA HIS A 134 -0.13 11.27 9.92
C HIS A 134 -0.21 11.08 8.40
N ALA A 135 0.11 12.11 7.62
CA ALA A 135 0.20 12.01 6.16
C ALA A 135 1.28 11.00 5.71
N ASP A 136 2.43 10.96 6.37
CA ASP A 136 3.48 9.98 6.09
C ASP A 136 3.02 8.55 6.41
N ILE A 137 2.26 8.35 7.50
CA ILE A 137 1.65 7.06 7.82
C ILE A 137 0.71 6.63 6.70
N VAL A 138 -0.22 7.49 6.28
CA VAL A 138 -1.19 7.19 5.21
C VAL A 138 -0.47 6.81 3.91
N LYS A 139 0.56 7.56 3.52
CA LYS A 139 1.38 7.26 2.33
C LYS A 139 2.07 5.90 2.44
N ARG A 140 2.68 5.60 3.59
CA ARG A 140 3.33 4.32 3.83
C ARG A 140 2.35 3.16 3.67
N GLU A 141 1.17 3.25 4.27
CA GLU A 141 0.15 2.21 4.13
C GLU A 141 -0.33 2.05 2.68
N ALA A 142 -0.46 3.15 1.93
CA ALA A 142 -0.78 3.12 0.51
C ALA A 142 0.33 2.40 -0.31
N MET A 143 1.59 2.75 -0.10
CA MET A 143 2.73 2.08 -0.76
C MET A 143 2.78 0.57 -0.49
N LEU A 144 2.47 0.15 0.74
CA LEU A 144 2.38 -1.27 1.08
C LEU A 144 1.24 -1.97 0.32
N ARG A 145 0.09 -1.32 0.17
CA ARG A 145 -1.03 -1.85 -0.65
C ARG A 145 -0.63 -1.98 -2.12
N ASP A 146 0.05 -0.98 -2.67
CA ASP A 146 0.53 -0.99 -4.05
C ASP A 146 1.53 -2.12 -4.29
N LEU A 147 2.45 -2.34 -3.33
CA LEU A 147 3.41 -3.44 -3.37
C LEU A 147 2.70 -4.80 -3.35
N ILE A 148 1.72 -4.98 -2.48
CA ILE A 148 0.90 -6.20 -2.43
C ILE A 148 0.16 -6.40 -3.76
N GLY A 149 -0.47 -5.36 -4.28
CA GLY A 149 -1.17 -5.41 -5.57
C GLY A 149 -0.23 -5.75 -6.74
N ALA A 150 0.97 -5.18 -6.77
CA ALA A 150 1.98 -5.50 -7.76
C ALA A 150 2.43 -6.97 -7.66
N SER A 151 2.67 -7.47 -6.45
CA SER A 151 3.08 -8.87 -6.24
C SER A 151 2.01 -9.86 -6.70
N VAL A 152 0.73 -9.57 -6.48
CA VAL A 152 -0.39 -10.39 -6.97
C VAL A 152 -0.41 -10.42 -8.50
N ARG A 153 -0.23 -9.26 -9.16
CA ARG A 153 -0.18 -9.19 -10.62
C ARG A 153 1.01 -9.96 -11.19
N ILE A 154 2.20 -9.82 -10.60
CA ILE A 154 3.41 -10.56 -11.01
C ILE A 154 3.19 -12.06 -10.85
N THR A 155 2.59 -12.48 -9.75
CA THR A 155 2.27 -13.90 -9.50
C THR A 155 1.29 -14.44 -10.55
N ALA A 156 0.23 -13.68 -10.88
CA ALA A 156 -0.73 -14.07 -11.91
C ALA A 156 -0.06 -14.21 -13.27
N LEU A 157 0.79 -13.25 -13.68
CA LEU A 157 1.55 -13.35 -14.93
C LEU A 157 2.43 -14.58 -14.99
N GLY A 158 3.04 -14.99 -13.88
CA GLY A 158 3.84 -16.22 -13.81
C GLY A 158 3.02 -17.50 -13.99
N TYR A 159 1.77 -17.51 -13.50
CA TYR A 159 0.86 -18.66 -13.70
C TYR A 159 0.26 -18.72 -15.11
N ASP A 160 0.02 -17.56 -15.74
CA ASP A 160 -0.52 -17.48 -17.10
C ASP A 160 0.50 -17.89 -18.18
N ALA A 161 1.78 -18.07 -17.80
CA ALA A 161 2.90 -18.52 -18.63
C ALA A 161 2.87 -17.91 -20.04
N PRO A 162 3.04 -16.58 -20.20
CA PRO A 162 2.99 -15.94 -21.51
C PRO A 162 4.09 -16.48 -22.43
N ASP A 163 3.77 -16.66 -23.72
CA ASP A 163 4.70 -17.17 -24.73
C ASP A 163 5.90 -16.23 -24.94
N ASP A 164 5.75 -14.96 -24.65
CA ASP A 164 6.78 -13.93 -24.73
C ASP A 164 7.05 -13.32 -23.35
N LEU A 165 8.06 -13.85 -22.66
CA LEU A 165 8.49 -13.36 -21.35
C LEU A 165 9.20 -12.01 -21.43
N ASP A 166 9.85 -11.70 -22.57
CA ASP A 166 10.59 -10.44 -22.74
C ASP A 166 9.66 -9.23 -22.84
N ALA A 167 8.41 -9.45 -23.21
CA ALA A 167 7.38 -8.40 -23.25
C ALA A 167 6.74 -8.10 -21.87
N VAL A 168 6.99 -8.91 -20.85
CA VAL A 168 6.36 -8.85 -19.53
C VAL A 168 7.32 -8.29 -18.48
N VAL A 169 8.63 -8.36 -18.68
CA VAL A 169 9.70 -7.86 -17.81
C VAL A 169 10.14 -6.47 -18.22
#